data_f0254073c8f64cc9e2ea3e3fe87b7c0d
#
_entry.id   f0254073c8f64cc9e2ea3e3fe87b7c0d
#
_cell.length_a   1.000
_cell.length_b   1.000
_cell.length_c   1.000
_cell.angle_alpha   90.00
_cell.angle_beta   90.00
_cell.angle_gamma   90.00
#
_symmetry.space_group_name_H-M   'P 1'
#
loop_
_entity.id
_entity.type
_entity.pdbx_description
1 polymer ?
#
loop_
_entity_poly.entity_id
_entity_poly.type
_entity_poly.pdbx_seq_one_letter_code
_entity_poly.pdbx_strand_id
1 'polypeptide(L)'
;MEFIDLKAQYAALKEEIDASIARVLNSTHFILGEEEVEFEQRLAEYVGVKHVVGCSDGTAALQLIYMAYGIGKGDAVFCPDMTFVASVEPACMLGATPIFCDINARTYNIDVNSLERQIHAVLKK
;
A
#
# COMPACT_ATOMS: atom_id res chain seq x y z
N MET A 1 -0.02 2.46 30.65
CA MET A 1 0.41 3.25 29.49
C MET A 1 0.14 2.37 28.27
N GLU A 2 -0.79 2.75 27.39
CA GLU A 2 -1.05 2.00 26.17
C GLU A 2 0.04 2.35 25.14
N PHE A 3 0.50 1.37 24.37
CA PHE A 3 1.53 1.57 23.35
C PHE A 3 1.01 2.47 22.21
N ILE A 4 -0.27 2.31 21.84
CA ILE A 4 -1.01 3.16 20.91
C ILE A 4 -2.36 3.50 21.56
N ASP A 5 -2.61 4.77 21.84
CA ASP A 5 -3.85 5.23 22.45
C ASP A 5 -4.87 5.68 21.37
N LEU A 6 -5.55 4.70 20.76
CA LEU A 6 -6.60 4.96 19.77
C LEU A 6 -7.80 5.69 20.35
N LYS A 7 -8.03 5.57 21.67
CA LYS A 7 -9.14 6.28 22.33
C LYS A 7 -8.89 7.79 22.39
N ALA A 8 -7.63 8.17 22.71
CA ALA A 8 -7.25 9.58 22.71
C ALA A 8 -7.34 10.18 21.30
N GLN A 9 -6.88 9.43 20.27
CA GLN A 9 -7.01 9.84 18.88
C GLN A 9 -8.47 10.05 18.47
N TYR A 10 -9.34 9.07 18.75
CA TYR A 10 -10.76 9.20 18.45
C TYR A 10 -11.40 10.35 19.21
N ALA A 11 -11.09 10.52 20.52
CA ALA A 11 -11.66 11.62 21.31
C ALA A 11 -11.30 13.00 20.73
N ALA A 12 -10.09 13.16 20.20
CA ALA A 12 -9.65 14.41 19.58
C ALA A 12 -10.37 14.72 18.26
N LEU A 13 -10.78 13.70 17.51
CA LEU A 13 -11.40 13.83 16.18
C LEU A 13 -12.90 13.46 16.17
N LYS A 14 -13.47 13.21 17.36
CA LYS A 14 -14.79 12.62 17.51
C LYS A 14 -15.89 13.34 16.73
N GLU A 15 -15.95 14.66 16.84
CA GLU A 15 -17.02 15.45 16.21
C GLU A 15 -16.99 15.32 14.68
N GLU A 16 -15.80 15.36 14.09
CA GLU A 16 -15.61 15.23 12.64
C GLU A 16 -15.93 13.81 12.15
N ILE A 17 -15.42 12.80 12.87
CA ILE A 17 -15.68 11.39 12.54
C ILE A 17 -17.15 11.05 12.63
N ASP A 18 -17.82 11.40 13.73
CA ASP A 18 -19.23 11.09 13.93
C ASP A 18 -20.11 11.82 12.91
N ALA A 19 -19.77 13.07 12.56
CA ALA A 19 -20.48 13.82 11.52
C ALA A 19 -20.33 13.16 10.14
N SER A 20 -19.13 12.70 9.77
CA SER A 20 -18.90 12.01 8.50
C SER A 20 -19.66 10.68 8.44
N ILE A 21 -19.61 9.88 9.50
CA ILE A 21 -20.39 8.63 9.58
C ILE A 21 -21.90 8.92 9.43
N ALA A 22 -22.41 9.95 10.11
CA ALA A 22 -23.82 10.31 10.02
C ALA A 22 -24.23 10.75 8.60
N ARG A 23 -23.37 11.47 7.87
CA ARG A 23 -23.61 11.83 6.46
C ARG A 23 -23.75 10.59 5.58
N VAL A 24 -22.83 9.63 5.71
CA VAL A 24 -22.88 8.37 4.94
C VAL A 24 -24.16 7.60 5.24
N LEU A 25 -24.52 7.44 6.53
CA LEU A 25 -25.76 6.74 6.92
C LEU A 25 -27.00 7.43 6.37
N ASN A 26 -27.07 8.76 6.42
CA ASN A 26 -28.21 9.54 5.94
C ASN A 26 -28.32 9.51 4.41
N SER A 27 -27.19 9.51 3.69
CA SER A 27 -27.18 9.43 2.22
C SER A 27 -27.55 8.03 1.71
N THR A 28 -27.30 6.98 2.50
CA THR A 28 -27.39 5.56 2.11
C THR A 28 -26.46 5.15 0.97
N HIS A 29 -25.57 6.03 0.52
CA HIS A 29 -24.55 5.73 -0.50
C HIS A 29 -23.31 5.12 0.15
N PHE A 30 -23.33 3.80 0.36
CA PHE A 30 -22.29 3.08 1.09
C PHE A 30 -21.13 2.63 0.19
N ILE A 31 -21.28 2.69 -1.13
CA ILE A 31 -20.27 2.26 -2.09
C ILE A 31 -20.02 3.41 -3.06
N LEU A 32 -18.76 3.79 -3.25
CA LEU A 32 -18.34 4.88 -4.13
C LEU A 32 -19.12 6.18 -3.86
N GLY A 33 -19.29 6.51 -2.57
CA GLY A 33 -20.05 7.67 -2.11
C GLY A 33 -19.25 8.98 -2.14
N GLU A 34 -19.91 10.07 -1.74
CA GLU A 34 -19.31 11.41 -1.74
C GLU A 34 -18.08 11.50 -0.83
N GLU A 35 -18.08 10.81 0.31
CA GLU A 35 -16.95 10.78 1.25
C GLU A 35 -15.69 10.18 0.62
N GLU A 36 -15.83 9.17 -0.23
CA GLU A 36 -14.70 8.57 -0.94
C GLU A 36 -14.15 9.53 -2.00
N VAL A 37 -15.03 10.16 -2.77
CA VAL A 37 -14.63 11.17 -3.78
C VAL A 37 -13.91 12.34 -3.12
N GLU A 38 -14.42 12.84 -2.00
CA GLU A 38 -13.78 13.91 -1.22
C GLU A 38 -12.42 13.48 -0.68
N PHE A 39 -12.31 12.25 -0.16
CA PHE A 39 -11.04 11.69 0.31
C PHE A 39 -10.00 11.64 -0.80
N GLU A 40 -10.36 11.10 -1.98
CA GLU A 40 -9.45 11.01 -3.13
C GLU A 40 -8.94 12.39 -3.57
N GLN A 41 -9.83 13.38 -3.63
CA GLN A 41 -9.47 14.76 -3.99
C GLN A 41 -8.52 15.39 -2.99
N ARG A 42 -8.86 15.33 -1.70
CA ARG A 42 -8.03 15.90 -0.62
C ARG A 42 -6.67 15.22 -0.54
N LEU A 43 -6.62 13.91 -0.70
CA LEU A 43 -5.36 13.17 -0.69
C LEU A 43 -4.51 13.51 -1.92
N ALA A 44 -5.12 13.67 -3.11
CA ALA A 44 -4.43 14.11 -4.31
C ALA A 44 -3.79 15.49 -4.14
N GLU A 45 -4.52 16.44 -3.57
CA GLU A 45 -4.02 17.78 -3.23
C GLU A 45 -2.87 17.72 -2.21
N TYR A 46 -3.06 16.95 -1.13
CA TYR A 46 -2.05 16.82 -0.06
C TYR A 46 -0.74 16.22 -0.55
N VAL A 47 -0.80 15.18 -1.38
CA VAL A 47 0.38 14.49 -1.94
C VAL A 47 0.96 15.23 -3.15
N GLY A 48 0.18 16.12 -3.79
CA GLY A 48 0.59 16.85 -4.98
C GLY A 48 0.54 16.00 -6.27
N VAL A 49 -0.38 15.03 -6.32
CA VAL A 49 -0.60 14.18 -7.50
C VAL A 49 -1.90 14.55 -8.22
N LYS A 50 -2.03 14.16 -9.47
CA LYS A 50 -3.21 14.50 -10.27
C LYS A 50 -4.44 13.63 -9.92
N HIS A 51 -4.22 12.38 -9.56
CA HIS A 51 -5.29 11.41 -9.30
C HIS A 51 -4.91 10.53 -8.11
N VAL A 52 -5.91 10.18 -7.33
CA VAL A 52 -5.89 9.14 -6.30
C VAL A 52 -7.04 8.18 -6.58
N VAL A 53 -6.85 6.92 -6.34
CA VAL A 53 -7.87 5.89 -6.47
C VAL A 53 -7.98 5.15 -5.15
N GLY A 54 -9.14 5.19 -4.53
CA GLY A 54 -9.44 4.46 -3.31
C GLY A 54 -9.43 2.95 -3.53
N CYS A 55 -9.00 2.21 -2.52
CA CYS A 55 -9.05 0.76 -2.48
C CYS A 55 -9.20 0.27 -1.04
N SER A 56 -9.45 -1.02 -0.84
CA SER A 56 -9.76 -1.56 0.50
C SER A 56 -8.61 -1.43 1.50
N ASP A 57 -7.37 -1.63 1.03
CA ASP A 57 -6.17 -1.65 1.87
C ASP A 57 -4.88 -1.59 1.03
N GLY A 58 -3.73 -1.55 1.71
CA GLY A 58 -2.42 -1.49 1.04
C GLY A 58 -2.08 -2.74 0.22
N THR A 59 -2.57 -3.91 0.59
CA THR A 59 -2.36 -5.14 -0.19
C THR A 59 -3.08 -5.06 -1.54
N ALA A 60 -4.35 -4.61 -1.52
CA ALA A 60 -5.12 -4.36 -2.73
C ALA A 60 -4.47 -3.27 -3.61
N ALA A 61 -3.95 -2.20 -2.99
CA ALA A 61 -3.23 -1.16 -3.71
C ALA A 61 -2.02 -1.72 -4.46
N LEU A 62 -1.19 -2.54 -3.82
CA LEU A 62 -0.05 -3.19 -4.46
C LEU A 62 -0.48 -4.12 -5.58
N GLN A 63 -1.53 -4.90 -5.38
CA GLN A 63 -2.07 -5.79 -6.43
C GLN A 63 -2.53 -5.00 -7.65
N LEU A 64 -3.29 -3.92 -7.45
CA LEU A 64 -3.76 -3.06 -8.53
C LEU A 64 -2.59 -2.42 -9.30
N ILE A 65 -1.54 -1.99 -8.59
CA ILE A 65 -0.32 -1.45 -9.21
C ILE A 65 0.37 -2.50 -10.07
N TYR A 66 0.58 -3.72 -9.55
CA TYR A 66 1.18 -4.80 -10.33
C TYR A 66 0.34 -5.17 -11.56
N MET A 67 -0.98 -5.22 -11.42
CA MET A 67 -1.89 -5.43 -12.56
C MET A 67 -1.78 -4.33 -13.60
N ALA A 68 -1.71 -3.07 -13.18
CA ALA A 68 -1.59 -1.92 -14.08
C ALA A 68 -0.27 -1.92 -14.86
N TYR A 69 0.81 -2.43 -14.27
CA TYR A 69 2.09 -2.63 -14.94
C TYR A 69 2.18 -3.93 -15.75
N GLY A 70 1.15 -4.78 -15.71
CA GLY A 70 1.13 -6.06 -16.41
C GLY A 70 2.09 -7.10 -15.81
N ILE A 71 2.46 -6.95 -14.54
CA ILE A 71 3.35 -7.87 -13.82
C ILE A 71 2.67 -9.23 -13.67
N GLY A 72 3.39 -10.31 -14.02
CA GLY A 72 2.85 -11.67 -13.96
C GLY A 72 3.90 -12.75 -14.20
N LYS A 73 3.46 -13.86 -14.77
CA LYS A 73 4.32 -15.01 -15.04
C LYS A 73 5.49 -14.63 -15.96
N GLY A 74 6.70 -14.88 -15.50
CA GLY A 74 7.95 -14.56 -16.20
C GLY A 74 8.64 -13.31 -15.67
N ASP A 75 7.96 -12.52 -14.85
CA ASP A 75 8.53 -11.33 -14.20
C ASP A 75 9.17 -11.68 -12.85
N ALA A 76 10.13 -10.88 -12.44
CA ALA A 76 10.76 -10.93 -11.12
C ALA A 76 10.48 -9.66 -10.35
N VAL A 77 10.02 -9.81 -9.10
CA VAL A 77 9.78 -8.70 -8.18
C VAL A 77 10.79 -8.77 -7.03
N PHE A 78 11.65 -7.76 -6.94
CA PHE A 78 12.68 -7.69 -5.91
C PHE A 78 12.13 -7.03 -4.66
N CYS A 79 12.35 -7.64 -3.51
CA CYS A 79 11.82 -7.20 -2.23
C CYS A 79 12.85 -7.40 -1.12
N PRO A 80 12.96 -6.50 -0.13
CA PRO A 80 13.74 -6.79 1.06
C PRO A 80 13.16 -7.99 1.80
N ASP A 81 13.99 -8.82 2.40
CA ASP A 81 13.57 -9.99 3.18
C ASP A 81 13.01 -9.61 4.56
N MET A 82 13.31 -8.41 5.04
CA MET A 82 12.72 -7.82 6.25
C MET A 82 11.58 -6.87 5.87
N THR A 83 10.38 -7.43 5.71
CA THR A 83 9.18 -6.66 5.35
C THR A 83 7.90 -7.40 5.76
N PHE A 84 6.76 -6.75 5.61
CA PHE A 84 5.47 -7.39 5.74
C PHE A 84 5.16 -8.23 4.48
N VAL A 85 4.50 -9.36 4.65
CA VAL A 85 4.22 -10.33 3.57
C VAL A 85 3.53 -9.72 2.34
N ALA A 86 2.66 -8.75 2.55
CA ALA A 86 1.96 -8.05 1.48
C ALA A 86 2.89 -7.32 0.47
N SER A 87 4.17 -7.14 0.79
CA SER A 87 5.12 -6.55 -0.16
C SER A 87 5.40 -7.46 -1.37
N VAL A 88 5.19 -8.77 -1.27
CA VAL A 88 5.44 -9.74 -2.34
C VAL A 88 4.25 -10.61 -2.69
N GLU A 89 3.34 -10.84 -1.75
CA GLU A 89 2.20 -11.73 -1.93
C GLU A 89 1.34 -11.36 -3.16
N PRO A 90 0.97 -10.10 -3.41
CA PRO A 90 0.21 -9.72 -4.59
C PRO A 90 0.93 -10.03 -5.91
N ALA A 91 2.26 -9.89 -5.96
CA ALA A 91 3.06 -10.28 -7.13
C ALA A 91 3.01 -11.80 -7.36
N CYS A 92 3.13 -12.59 -6.28
CA CYS A 92 3.00 -14.04 -6.36
C CYS A 92 1.61 -14.49 -6.83
N MET A 93 0.55 -13.83 -6.38
CA MET A 93 -0.82 -14.10 -6.81
C MET A 93 -1.01 -13.88 -8.31
N LEU A 94 -0.27 -12.94 -8.90
CA LEU A 94 -0.26 -12.69 -10.34
C LEU A 94 0.71 -13.60 -11.12
N GLY A 95 1.43 -14.49 -10.43
CA GLY A 95 2.34 -15.45 -11.03
C GLY A 95 3.77 -14.95 -11.23
N ALA A 96 4.12 -13.77 -10.73
CA ALA A 96 5.50 -13.28 -10.73
C ALA A 96 6.36 -14.04 -9.69
N THR A 97 7.67 -14.02 -9.89
CA THR A 97 8.62 -14.65 -8.98
C THR A 97 9.19 -13.64 -7.99
N PRO A 98 8.96 -13.81 -6.67
CA PRO A 98 9.60 -12.97 -5.68
C PRO A 98 11.09 -13.29 -5.57
N ILE A 99 11.92 -12.25 -5.55
CA ILE A 99 13.37 -12.34 -5.34
C ILE A 99 13.71 -11.52 -4.09
N PHE A 100 14.12 -12.23 -3.05
CA PHE A 100 14.46 -11.56 -1.79
C PHE A 100 15.89 -11.02 -1.83
N CYS A 101 16.03 -9.81 -1.32
CA CYS A 101 17.29 -9.10 -1.17
C CYS A 101 17.50 -8.80 0.32
N ASP A 102 18.75 -8.85 0.74
CA ASP A 102 19.14 -8.48 2.10
C ASP A 102 18.87 -6.99 2.39
N ILE A 103 18.84 -6.61 3.65
CA ILE A 103 18.71 -5.23 4.09
C ILE A 103 20.05 -4.66 4.55
N ASN A 104 20.20 -3.36 4.46
CA ASN A 104 21.31 -2.64 5.09
C ASN A 104 21.06 -2.54 6.61
N ALA A 105 21.95 -3.10 7.41
CA ALA A 105 21.81 -3.19 8.87
C ALA A 105 21.72 -1.83 9.61
N ARG A 106 22.07 -0.72 8.96
CA ARG A 106 22.01 0.62 9.54
C ARG A 106 20.73 1.37 9.21
N THR A 107 20.20 1.17 8.01
CA THR A 107 19.05 1.93 7.49
C THR A 107 17.77 1.10 7.44
N TYR A 108 17.89 -0.23 7.52
CA TYR A 108 16.80 -1.21 7.35
C TYR A 108 16.11 -1.15 5.98
N ASN A 109 16.65 -0.37 5.05
CA ASN A 109 16.22 -0.37 3.66
C ASN A 109 16.91 -1.49 2.88
N ILE A 110 16.41 -1.82 1.69
CA ILE A 110 17.04 -2.81 0.80
C ILE A 110 18.52 -2.50 0.57
N ASP A 111 19.38 -3.52 0.69
CA ASP A 111 20.81 -3.38 0.38
C ASP A 111 21.01 -3.38 -1.14
N VAL A 112 21.48 -2.25 -1.66
CA VAL A 112 21.70 -2.07 -3.11
C VAL A 112 22.70 -3.07 -3.70
N ASN A 113 23.70 -3.51 -2.93
CA ASN A 113 24.65 -4.52 -3.40
C ASN A 113 24.00 -5.91 -3.45
N SER A 114 23.10 -6.22 -2.52
CA SER A 114 22.32 -7.45 -2.56
C SER A 114 21.35 -7.43 -3.73
N LEU A 115 20.65 -6.31 -3.95
CA LEU A 115 19.76 -6.12 -5.11
C LEU A 115 20.51 -6.33 -6.44
N GLU A 116 21.68 -5.72 -6.62
CA GLU A 116 22.49 -5.86 -7.82
C GLU A 116 22.90 -7.33 -8.06
N ARG A 117 23.36 -8.02 -7.01
CA ARG A 117 23.70 -9.45 -7.11
C ARG A 117 22.51 -10.28 -7.56
N GLN A 118 21.32 -10.03 -7.00
CA GLN A 118 20.11 -10.77 -7.34
C GLN A 118 19.64 -10.49 -8.77
N ILE A 119 19.71 -9.23 -9.23
CA ILE A 119 19.43 -8.88 -10.63
C ILE A 119 20.33 -9.66 -11.58
N HIS A 120 21.65 -9.66 -11.33
CA HIS A 120 22.59 -10.41 -12.16
C HIS A 120 22.35 -11.93 -12.13
N ALA A 121 21.88 -12.47 -11.00
CA ALA A 121 21.57 -13.90 -10.89
C ALA A 121 20.33 -14.29 -11.71
N VAL A 122 19.32 -13.41 -11.77
CA VAL A 122 18.11 -13.63 -12.57
C VAL A 122 18.39 -13.53 -14.06
N LEU A 123 19.20 -12.54 -14.49
CA LEU A 123 19.54 -12.32 -15.91
C LEU A 123 20.44 -13.41 -16.53
N LYS A 124 21.08 -14.25 -15.72
CA LYS A 124 21.93 -15.37 -16.18
C LYS A 124 21.16 -16.67 -16.39
N LYS A 125 19.89 -16.75 -16.01
CA LYS A 125 19.01 -17.90 -16.20
C LYS A 125 18.22 -17.79 -17.50
#